data_c68c9ad863ef3a9824bfd1792f85d973
#
_entry.id   c68c9ad863ef3a9824bfd1792f85d973
#
_cell.length_a   1.000
_cell.length_b   1.000
_cell.length_c   1.000
_cell.angle_alpha   90.00
_cell.angle_beta   90.00
_cell.angle_gamma   90.00
#
_symmetry.space_group_name_H-M   'P 1'
#
loop_
_entity.id
_entity.type
_entity.pdbx_description
1 polymer ?
#
loop_
_entity_poly.entity_id
_entity_poly.type
_entity_poly.pdbx_seq_one_letter_code
_entity_poly.pdbx_strand_id
1 'polypeptide(L)'
;MTKANLITIENGGVSSAKGFRAGGIHAGFRDDPNRLDMALVEADELCPAAGVFTQNVFCAAPVTVSREHLHGVGYGFARAMVINSGIANAATGSVGLENARKTAGIVASAVGCMSEDVLVASTGIIGQQLDIAPFETGVPALHGIIGETTGNSAARAIMTTDTVSKEAAVSFETADAEYAGCTFTVGGMAKGSGMIMPNMATMIAVITTDAPVEPAALHALLLSTVKQTFNK
;
A
#
# COMPACT_ATOMS: atom_id res chain seq x y z
N MET A 1 -1.37 30.43 8.82
CA MET A 1 -1.21 29.02 9.11
C MET A 1 0.15 28.83 9.78
N THR A 2 0.17 28.43 11.03
CA THR A 2 1.40 28.06 11.75
C THR A 2 1.96 26.83 11.05
N LYS A 3 3.23 26.86 10.60
CA LYS A 3 3.88 25.67 10.05
C LYS A 3 3.98 24.63 11.17
N ALA A 4 3.41 23.45 10.94
CA ALA A 4 3.64 22.32 11.85
C ALA A 4 5.15 22.04 11.91
N ASN A 5 5.66 21.82 13.10
CA ASN A 5 7.04 21.41 13.30
C ASN A 5 7.13 19.91 12.94
N LEU A 6 7.66 19.60 11.75
CA LEU A 6 7.85 18.24 11.29
C LEU A 6 9.18 17.70 11.80
N ILE A 7 9.14 16.56 12.48
CA ILE A 7 10.33 15.85 12.96
C ILE A 7 10.50 14.59 12.10
N THR A 8 11.61 14.50 11.41
CA THR A 8 11.94 13.30 10.62
C THR A 8 12.25 12.13 11.57
N ILE A 9 11.65 10.98 11.30
CA ILE A 9 11.93 9.73 12.01
C ILE A 9 13.02 9.00 11.22
N GLU A 10 14.18 8.87 11.84
CA GLU A 10 15.32 8.18 11.23
C GLU A 10 14.97 6.70 10.97
N ASN A 11 15.24 6.20 9.76
CA ASN A 11 14.87 4.87 9.28
C ASN A 11 13.36 4.58 9.37
N GLY A 12 12.53 5.61 9.46
CA GLY A 12 11.08 5.47 9.50
C GLY A 12 10.50 5.15 8.12
N GLY A 13 9.38 4.45 8.13
CA GLY A 13 8.68 3.99 6.93
C GLY A 13 7.20 3.69 7.20
N VAL A 14 6.61 2.84 6.39
CA VAL A 14 5.17 2.53 6.40
C VAL A 14 4.64 1.96 7.71
N SER A 15 5.48 1.37 8.54
CA SER A 15 5.12 0.83 9.85
C SER A 15 5.43 1.77 11.03
N SER A 16 5.77 3.04 10.78
CA SER A 16 6.11 3.99 11.83
C SER A 16 4.90 4.62 12.52
N ALA A 17 3.75 4.68 11.86
CA ALA A 17 2.52 5.13 12.45
C ALA A 17 1.96 4.05 13.40
N LYS A 18 1.48 4.46 14.58
CA LYS A 18 0.91 3.53 15.57
C LYS A 18 -0.28 2.79 14.99
N GLY A 19 -0.42 1.51 15.36
CA GLY A 19 -1.50 0.67 14.89
C GLY A 19 -1.26 0.08 13.49
N PHE A 20 -0.05 0.24 12.92
CA PHE A 20 0.32 -0.36 11.64
C PHE A 20 1.53 -1.28 11.76
N ARG A 21 1.42 -2.44 11.12
CA ARG A 21 2.49 -3.41 10.95
C ARG A 21 2.73 -3.64 9.46
N ALA A 22 3.96 -3.87 9.07
CA ALA A 22 4.27 -4.16 7.68
C ALA A 22 5.48 -5.09 7.58
N GLY A 23 5.55 -5.82 6.48
CA GLY A 23 6.69 -6.68 6.18
C GLY A 23 6.67 -7.17 4.75
N GLY A 24 7.78 -7.80 4.36
CA GLY A 24 7.92 -8.39 3.04
C GLY A 24 8.71 -9.68 3.08
N ILE A 25 8.35 -10.61 2.20
CA ILE A 25 9.02 -11.91 2.02
C ILE A 25 9.27 -12.18 0.54
N HIS A 26 10.10 -13.19 0.27
CA HIS A 26 10.12 -13.88 -1.01
C HIS A 26 9.00 -14.92 -1.00
N ALA A 27 7.98 -14.73 -1.82
CA ALA A 27 6.83 -15.63 -1.94
C ALA A 27 6.88 -16.51 -3.18
N GLY A 28 7.80 -16.23 -4.12
CA GLY A 28 8.00 -17.01 -5.34
C GLY A 28 7.37 -16.39 -6.60
N PHE A 29 7.05 -15.10 -6.60
CA PHE A 29 6.69 -14.38 -7.83
C PHE A 29 7.90 -14.10 -8.72
N ARG A 30 9.11 -14.26 -8.19
CA ARG A 30 10.40 -14.11 -8.88
C ARG A 30 11.24 -15.35 -8.67
N ASP A 31 12.08 -15.65 -9.64
CA ASP A 31 13.00 -16.80 -9.59
C ASP A 31 14.17 -16.59 -8.59
N ASP A 32 14.57 -15.33 -8.34
CA ASP A 32 15.67 -15.01 -7.44
C ASP A 32 15.20 -15.07 -5.96
N PRO A 33 15.60 -16.08 -5.18
CA PRO A 33 15.18 -16.26 -3.80
C PRO A 33 15.69 -15.17 -2.84
N ASN A 34 16.68 -14.38 -3.26
CA ASN A 34 17.22 -13.28 -2.46
C ASN A 34 16.39 -11.99 -2.63
N ARG A 35 15.47 -11.97 -3.56
CA ARG A 35 14.60 -10.81 -3.79
C ARG A 35 13.24 -11.03 -3.15
N LEU A 36 12.89 -10.15 -2.22
CA LEU A 36 11.53 -10.08 -1.68
C LEU A 36 10.58 -9.66 -2.80
N ASP A 37 9.39 -10.23 -2.82
CA ASP A 37 8.43 -10.03 -3.90
C ASP A 37 6.95 -9.97 -3.46
N MET A 38 6.69 -10.07 -2.15
CA MET A 38 5.38 -9.85 -1.57
C MET A 38 5.49 -9.02 -0.30
N ALA A 39 4.70 -7.95 -0.21
CA ALA A 39 4.55 -7.09 0.96
C ALA A 39 3.12 -7.16 1.51
N LEU A 40 3.00 -7.09 2.84
CA LEU A 40 1.74 -6.90 3.56
C LEU A 40 1.88 -5.69 4.47
N VAL A 41 0.88 -4.81 4.42
CA VAL A 41 0.67 -3.72 5.37
C VAL A 41 -0.67 -3.99 6.04
N GLU A 42 -0.69 -3.97 7.35
CA GLU A 42 -1.86 -4.31 8.16
C GLU A 42 -2.07 -3.24 9.24
N ALA A 43 -3.29 -2.77 9.37
CA ALA A 43 -3.71 -1.96 10.52
C ALA A 43 -4.19 -2.88 11.66
N ASP A 44 -4.14 -2.47 12.91
CA ASP A 44 -4.64 -3.26 14.04
C ASP A 44 -6.16 -3.37 14.04
N GLU A 45 -6.85 -2.39 13.45
CA GLU A 45 -8.29 -2.33 13.34
C GLU A 45 -8.69 -1.86 11.93
N LEU A 46 -9.96 -2.00 11.57
CA LEU A 46 -10.53 -1.40 10.37
C LEU A 46 -10.42 0.13 10.47
N CYS A 47 -9.69 0.75 9.57
CA CYS A 47 -9.38 2.17 9.65
C CYS A 47 -9.78 2.93 8.39
N PRO A 48 -9.96 4.26 8.47
CA PRO A 48 -10.15 5.11 7.31
C PRO A 48 -9.08 4.90 6.24
N ALA A 49 -9.50 4.79 4.99
CA ALA A 49 -8.62 4.57 3.85
C ALA A 49 -8.99 5.46 2.68
N ALA A 50 -7.99 5.90 1.94
CA ALA A 50 -8.15 6.65 0.71
C ALA A 50 -7.14 6.19 -0.34
N GLY A 51 -7.54 6.21 -1.61
CA GLY A 51 -6.71 5.84 -2.75
C GLY A 51 -6.88 6.80 -3.92
N VAL A 52 -5.79 7.08 -4.59
CA VAL A 52 -5.78 7.71 -5.91
C VAL A 52 -5.28 6.72 -6.94
N PHE A 53 -5.91 6.68 -8.07
CA PHE A 53 -5.69 5.65 -9.08
C PHE A 53 -5.37 6.28 -10.42
N THR A 54 -4.70 5.49 -11.28
CA THR A 54 -4.47 5.90 -12.67
C THR A 54 -5.77 6.27 -13.38
N GLN A 55 -5.72 7.26 -14.25
CA GLN A 55 -6.82 7.64 -15.14
C GLN A 55 -6.88 6.79 -16.41
N ASN A 56 -5.94 5.87 -16.60
CA ASN A 56 -5.94 4.96 -17.73
C ASN A 56 -7.17 4.04 -17.67
N VAL A 57 -7.98 4.06 -18.72
CA VAL A 57 -9.17 3.20 -18.85
C VAL A 57 -8.79 1.72 -18.86
N PHE A 58 -7.64 1.38 -19.44
CA PHE A 58 -7.07 0.03 -19.45
C PHE A 58 -6.16 -0.17 -18.23
N CYS A 59 -6.73 -0.09 -17.04
CA CYS A 59 -5.99 -0.28 -15.81
C CYS A 59 -5.83 -1.77 -15.45
N ALA A 60 -4.84 -2.06 -14.60
CA ALA A 60 -4.59 -3.40 -14.09
C ALA A 60 -5.74 -3.89 -13.20
N ALA A 61 -5.96 -5.20 -13.14
CA ALA A 61 -7.01 -5.82 -12.34
C ALA A 61 -6.97 -5.43 -10.85
N PRO A 62 -5.81 -5.35 -10.16
CA PRO A 62 -5.74 -4.89 -8.78
C PRO A 62 -6.24 -3.46 -8.58
N VAL A 63 -6.05 -2.58 -9.57
CA VAL A 63 -6.58 -1.20 -9.53
C VAL A 63 -8.10 -1.21 -9.52
N THR A 64 -8.70 -2.05 -10.34
CA THR A 64 -10.16 -2.20 -10.40
C THR A 64 -10.71 -2.70 -9.05
N VAL A 65 -10.13 -3.77 -8.50
CA VAL A 65 -10.58 -4.35 -7.22
C VAL A 65 -10.40 -3.37 -6.07
N SER A 66 -9.24 -2.73 -5.93
CA SER A 66 -9.03 -1.75 -4.86
C SER A 66 -9.94 -0.52 -4.98
N ARG A 67 -10.27 -0.10 -6.21
CA ARG A 67 -11.25 0.98 -6.43
C ARG A 67 -12.66 0.53 -6.02
N GLU A 68 -13.06 -0.70 -6.33
CA GLU A 68 -14.34 -1.28 -5.90
C GLU A 68 -14.42 -1.32 -4.37
N HIS A 69 -13.38 -1.78 -3.68
CA HIS A 69 -13.31 -1.86 -2.22
C HIS A 69 -13.32 -0.48 -1.54
N LEU A 70 -12.87 0.57 -2.23
CA LEU A 70 -13.06 1.96 -1.82
C LEU A 70 -14.34 2.59 -2.43
N HIS A 71 -15.38 1.78 -2.59
CA HIS A 71 -16.74 2.19 -3.02
C HIS A 71 -16.80 2.93 -4.37
N GLY A 72 -15.79 2.81 -5.22
CA GLY A 72 -15.71 3.54 -6.49
C GLY A 72 -15.42 5.05 -6.37
N VAL A 73 -15.50 5.61 -5.16
CA VAL A 73 -15.26 7.05 -4.89
C VAL A 73 -13.81 7.33 -4.44
N GLY A 74 -13.02 6.29 -4.20
CA GLY A 74 -11.62 6.40 -3.83
C GLY A 74 -11.37 6.59 -2.33
N TYR A 75 -12.38 6.39 -1.48
CA TYR A 75 -12.22 6.37 -0.03
C TYR A 75 -13.25 5.46 0.64
N GLY A 76 -12.94 5.01 1.83
CA GLY A 76 -13.73 4.09 2.62
C GLY A 76 -12.95 3.63 3.83
N PHE A 77 -12.94 2.34 4.07
CA PHE A 77 -12.19 1.71 5.16
C PHE A 77 -11.37 0.55 4.61
N ALA A 78 -10.25 0.25 5.26
CA ALA A 78 -9.43 -0.90 4.96
C ALA A 78 -8.77 -1.45 6.24
N ARG A 79 -8.47 -2.74 6.22
CA ARG A 79 -7.78 -3.46 7.29
C ARG A 79 -6.37 -3.86 6.89
N ALA A 80 -6.17 -4.13 5.60
CA ALA A 80 -4.89 -4.56 5.08
C ALA A 80 -4.68 -4.16 3.61
N MET A 81 -3.43 -4.12 3.20
CA MET A 81 -3.03 -4.00 1.80
C MET A 81 -1.92 -4.99 1.48
N VAL A 82 -2.11 -5.80 0.44
CA VAL A 82 -1.11 -6.71 -0.09
C VAL A 82 -0.59 -6.21 -1.44
N ILE A 83 0.72 -6.34 -1.64
CA ILE A 83 1.37 -5.91 -2.88
C ILE A 83 2.32 -7.02 -3.31
N ASN A 84 2.20 -7.51 -4.54
CA ASN A 84 3.22 -8.36 -5.13
C ASN A 84 4.05 -7.61 -6.17
N SER A 85 5.31 -8.00 -6.30
CA SER A 85 6.19 -7.57 -7.38
C SER A 85 6.66 -8.79 -8.20
N GLY A 86 6.97 -8.56 -9.48
CA GLY A 86 7.31 -9.60 -10.45
C GLY A 86 6.27 -9.69 -11.57
N ILE A 87 5.01 -9.73 -11.23
CA ILE A 87 3.88 -9.81 -12.16
C ILE A 87 2.90 -8.68 -11.85
N ALA A 88 2.53 -7.88 -12.87
CA ALA A 88 1.68 -6.70 -12.70
C ALA A 88 0.18 -7.01 -12.66
N ASN A 89 -0.23 -8.22 -13.03
CA ASN A 89 -1.65 -8.56 -13.24
C ASN A 89 -2.39 -7.52 -14.09
N ALA A 90 -1.75 -7.05 -15.14
CA ALA A 90 -2.25 -6.07 -16.10
C ALA A 90 -2.38 -6.73 -17.48
N ALA A 91 -3.41 -6.37 -18.24
CA ALA A 91 -3.76 -6.99 -19.51
C ALA A 91 -4.06 -8.50 -19.39
N THR A 92 -4.65 -8.92 -18.30
CA THR A 92 -4.90 -10.34 -17.95
C THR A 92 -6.38 -10.73 -18.04
N GLY A 93 -7.25 -9.79 -18.46
CA GLY A 93 -8.67 -10.02 -18.68
C GLY A 93 -9.45 -10.41 -17.40
N SER A 94 -10.52 -11.16 -17.56
CA SER A 94 -11.39 -11.59 -16.47
C SER A 94 -10.69 -12.52 -15.47
N VAL A 95 -9.77 -13.35 -15.93
CA VAL A 95 -8.98 -14.24 -15.07
C VAL A 95 -8.12 -13.42 -14.11
N GLY A 96 -7.46 -12.36 -14.58
CA GLY A 96 -6.69 -11.47 -13.73
C GLY A 96 -7.54 -10.76 -12.68
N LEU A 97 -8.77 -10.36 -13.05
CA LEU A 97 -9.72 -9.74 -12.12
C LEU A 97 -10.17 -10.74 -11.04
N GLU A 98 -10.47 -11.98 -11.42
CA GLU A 98 -10.80 -13.05 -10.48
C GLU A 98 -9.64 -13.33 -9.53
N ASN A 99 -8.41 -13.41 -10.05
CA ASN A 99 -7.21 -13.64 -9.24
C ASN A 99 -6.95 -12.49 -8.25
N ALA A 100 -7.19 -11.24 -8.64
CA ALA A 100 -7.08 -10.10 -7.73
C ALA A 100 -8.11 -10.17 -6.58
N ARG A 101 -9.36 -10.59 -6.85
CA ARG A 101 -10.37 -10.81 -5.81
C ARG A 101 -10.01 -12.00 -4.91
N LYS A 102 -9.52 -13.11 -5.47
CA LYS A 102 -9.03 -14.25 -4.70
C LYS A 102 -7.88 -13.85 -3.77
N THR A 103 -6.95 -13.03 -4.26
CA THR A 103 -5.86 -12.49 -3.45
C THR A 103 -6.39 -11.71 -2.23
N ALA A 104 -7.38 -10.84 -2.43
CA ALA A 104 -8.02 -10.13 -1.31
C ALA A 104 -8.66 -11.10 -0.31
N GLY A 105 -9.34 -12.14 -0.77
CA GLY A 105 -9.94 -13.18 0.09
C GLY A 105 -8.91 -13.97 0.90
N ILE A 106 -7.77 -14.30 0.31
CA ILE A 106 -6.66 -15.00 1.00
C ILE A 106 -6.13 -14.12 2.16
N VAL A 107 -5.90 -12.83 1.89
CA VAL A 107 -5.44 -11.89 2.92
C VAL A 107 -6.49 -11.71 4.01
N ALA A 108 -7.75 -11.52 3.62
CA ALA A 108 -8.87 -11.38 4.55
C ALA A 108 -8.97 -12.56 5.51
N SER A 109 -8.80 -13.78 5.00
CA SER A 109 -8.81 -15.01 5.82
C SER A 109 -7.66 -15.06 6.82
N ALA A 110 -6.47 -14.59 6.45
CA ALA A 110 -5.31 -14.58 7.33
C ALA A 110 -5.39 -13.48 8.41
N VAL A 111 -5.91 -12.30 8.05
CA VAL A 111 -6.00 -11.11 8.91
C VAL A 111 -7.26 -11.14 9.78
N GLY A 112 -8.29 -11.89 9.39
CA GLY A 112 -9.56 -11.97 10.11
C GLY A 112 -10.50 -10.79 9.81
N CYS A 113 -10.62 -10.39 8.54
CA CYS A 113 -11.51 -9.32 8.08
C CYS A 113 -12.33 -9.75 6.85
N MET A 114 -13.11 -8.86 6.27
CA MET A 114 -13.82 -9.13 5.01
C MET A 114 -12.90 -8.90 3.82
N SER A 115 -13.20 -9.54 2.68
CA SER A 115 -12.40 -9.36 1.44
C SER A 115 -12.42 -7.91 0.96
N GLU A 116 -13.50 -7.21 1.16
CA GLU A 116 -13.72 -5.81 0.81
C GLU A 116 -12.87 -4.84 1.66
N ASP A 117 -12.38 -5.31 2.82
CA ASP A 117 -11.49 -4.53 3.70
C ASP A 117 -10.01 -4.64 3.28
N VAL A 118 -9.72 -5.38 2.21
CA VAL A 118 -8.36 -5.61 1.73
C VAL A 118 -8.11 -4.88 0.42
N LEU A 119 -7.09 -4.03 0.39
CA LEU A 119 -6.59 -3.43 -0.84
C LEU A 119 -5.52 -4.31 -1.48
N VAL A 120 -5.50 -4.36 -2.80
CA VAL A 120 -4.54 -5.17 -3.56
C VAL A 120 -3.80 -4.30 -4.58
N ALA A 121 -2.51 -4.57 -4.76
CA ALA A 121 -1.71 -3.97 -5.82
C ALA A 121 -0.70 -4.97 -6.37
N SER A 122 -0.37 -4.85 -7.64
CA SER A 122 0.61 -5.70 -8.33
C SER A 122 1.49 -4.86 -9.23
N THR A 123 2.75 -5.26 -9.36
CA THR A 123 3.71 -4.58 -10.24
C THR A 123 4.70 -5.57 -10.84
N GLY A 124 5.13 -5.33 -12.07
CA GLY A 124 6.09 -6.19 -12.78
C GLY A 124 5.72 -6.41 -14.23
N ILE A 125 5.82 -7.64 -14.71
CA ILE A 125 5.55 -8.04 -16.09
C ILE A 125 4.06 -7.87 -16.41
N ILE A 126 3.77 -7.27 -17.57
CA ILE A 126 2.43 -7.06 -18.10
C ILE A 126 2.08 -8.20 -19.05
N GLY A 127 0.80 -8.63 -19.07
CA GLY A 127 0.30 -9.68 -19.95
C GLY A 127 0.49 -11.12 -19.46
N GLN A 128 1.22 -11.30 -18.38
CA GLN A 128 1.38 -12.60 -17.72
C GLN A 128 0.29 -12.79 -16.67
N GLN A 129 -0.33 -13.97 -16.64
CA GLN A 129 -1.32 -14.32 -15.62
C GLN A 129 -0.65 -14.42 -14.25
N LEU A 130 -1.31 -13.85 -13.26
CA LEU A 130 -0.86 -13.90 -11.87
C LEU A 130 -1.24 -15.26 -11.26
N ASP A 131 -0.23 -16.01 -10.84
CA ASP A 131 -0.45 -17.21 -10.03
C ASP A 131 -0.83 -16.80 -8.60
N ILE A 132 -1.84 -17.43 -8.04
CA ILE A 132 -2.30 -17.17 -6.67
C ILE A 132 -1.65 -18.09 -5.64
N ALA A 133 -1.03 -19.18 -6.03
CA ALA A 133 -0.39 -20.13 -5.10
C ALA A 133 0.66 -19.47 -4.19
N PRO A 134 1.49 -18.50 -4.66
CA PRO A 134 2.40 -17.75 -3.78
C PRO A 134 1.68 -16.95 -2.68
N PHE A 135 0.45 -16.49 -2.92
CA PHE A 135 -0.34 -15.83 -1.88
C PHE A 135 -0.89 -16.82 -0.85
N GLU A 136 -1.35 -17.99 -1.28
CA GLU A 136 -1.93 -19.01 -0.40
C GLU A 136 -0.93 -19.47 0.67
N THR A 137 0.34 -19.59 0.31
CA THR A 137 1.41 -19.99 1.22
C THR A 137 2.09 -18.80 1.90
N GLY A 138 2.33 -17.74 1.16
CA GLY A 138 3.12 -16.59 1.60
C GLY A 138 2.36 -15.65 2.52
N VAL A 139 1.05 -15.42 2.30
CA VAL A 139 0.28 -14.49 3.14
C VAL A 139 0.19 -14.96 4.59
N PRO A 140 -0.16 -16.23 4.91
CA PRO A 140 -0.14 -16.69 6.29
C PRO A 140 1.24 -16.62 6.93
N ALA A 141 2.30 -16.97 6.18
CA ALA A 141 3.67 -16.90 6.67
C ALA A 141 4.08 -15.46 6.98
N LEU A 142 3.76 -14.52 6.08
CA LEU A 142 4.08 -13.11 6.25
C LEU A 142 3.29 -12.48 7.40
N HIS A 143 1.97 -12.74 7.48
CA HIS A 143 1.12 -12.27 8.58
C HIS A 143 1.66 -12.69 9.97
N GLY A 144 2.24 -13.89 10.08
CA GLY A 144 2.82 -14.38 11.32
C GLY A 144 4.12 -13.71 11.77
N ILE A 145 4.79 -12.95 10.89
CA ILE A 145 6.12 -12.36 11.17
C ILE A 145 6.17 -10.84 11.03
N ILE A 146 5.13 -10.20 10.50
CA ILE A 146 5.12 -8.73 10.37
C ILE A 146 5.06 -8.05 11.73
N GLY A 147 5.71 -6.90 11.81
CA GLY A 147 5.77 -6.08 13.02
C GLY A 147 6.04 -4.62 12.70
N GLU A 148 6.16 -3.81 13.73
CA GLU A 148 6.47 -2.37 13.62
C GLU A 148 7.87 -2.12 13.05
N THR A 149 8.79 -3.05 13.23
CA THR A 149 10.21 -2.91 12.80
C THR A 149 10.51 -3.55 11.45
N THR A 150 9.55 -4.19 10.82
CA THR A 150 9.76 -4.94 9.56
C THR A 150 9.36 -4.15 8.30
N GLY A 151 8.96 -2.88 8.42
CA GLY A 151 8.51 -2.03 7.32
C GLY A 151 9.50 -1.91 6.16
N ASN A 152 10.80 -1.87 6.43
CA ASN A 152 11.83 -1.84 5.39
C ASN A 152 11.76 -3.06 4.45
N SER A 153 11.47 -4.24 4.97
CA SER A 153 11.29 -5.42 4.11
C SER A 153 10.08 -5.28 3.18
N ALA A 154 9.00 -4.63 3.61
CA ALA A 154 7.86 -4.31 2.75
C ALA A 154 8.26 -3.36 1.60
N ALA A 155 8.98 -2.28 1.91
CA ALA A 155 9.47 -1.35 0.89
C ALA A 155 10.40 -2.01 -0.12
N ARG A 156 11.23 -2.96 0.32
CA ARG A 156 12.09 -3.76 -0.58
C ARG A 156 11.29 -4.73 -1.43
N ALA A 157 10.24 -5.33 -0.89
CA ALA A 157 9.42 -6.32 -1.59
C ALA A 157 8.61 -5.74 -2.75
N ILE A 158 8.25 -4.46 -2.69
CA ILE A 158 7.51 -3.80 -3.77
C ILE A 158 8.39 -3.28 -4.92
N MET A 159 9.71 -3.30 -4.78
CA MET A 159 10.66 -2.81 -5.80
C MET A 159 10.61 -3.67 -7.06
N THR A 160 10.80 -3.03 -8.21
CA THR A 160 11.00 -3.70 -9.50
C THR A 160 12.36 -3.33 -10.11
N THR A 161 12.44 -2.22 -10.79
CA THR A 161 13.66 -1.65 -11.38
C THR A 161 14.30 -0.59 -10.48
N ASP A 162 13.74 -0.37 -9.32
CA ASP A 162 14.30 0.53 -8.31
C ASP A 162 15.65 0.03 -7.85
N THR A 163 16.60 0.93 -7.65
CA THR A 163 17.96 0.61 -7.16
C THR A 163 18.05 0.69 -5.64
N VAL A 164 17.15 1.45 -5.02
CA VAL A 164 17.05 1.62 -3.55
C VAL A 164 15.57 1.61 -3.13
N SER A 165 15.30 1.16 -1.92
CA SER A 165 13.97 1.32 -1.30
C SER A 165 13.70 2.80 -1.02
N LYS A 166 12.44 3.20 -1.12
CA LYS A 166 11.99 4.56 -0.88
C LYS A 166 11.04 4.53 0.29
N GLU A 167 11.48 5.09 1.40
CA GLU A 167 10.75 5.15 2.66
C GLU A 167 10.97 6.51 3.31
N ALA A 168 9.98 6.96 4.04
CA ALA A 168 10.09 8.14 4.89
C ALA A 168 9.04 8.08 6.00
N ALA A 169 9.36 8.65 7.14
CA ALA A 169 8.37 8.94 8.17
C ALA A 169 8.67 10.26 8.86
N VAL A 170 7.61 10.94 9.26
CA VAL A 170 7.67 12.18 10.02
C VAL A 170 6.65 12.14 11.15
N SER A 171 6.96 12.79 12.25
CA SER A 171 5.99 13.10 13.30
C SER A 171 5.75 14.59 13.40
N PHE A 172 4.59 14.96 13.93
CA PHE A 172 4.21 16.34 14.14
C PHE A 172 3.25 16.46 15.32
N GLU A 173 3.35 17.56 16.05
CA GLU A 173 2.37 17.94 17.06
C GLU A 173 1.23 18.69 16.37
N THR A 174 0.00 18.30 16.67
CA THR A 174 -1.18 18.95 16.07
C THR A 174 -1.44 20.31 16.70
N ALA A 175 -1.91 21.25 15.87
CA ALA A 175 -2.40 22.55 16.33
C ALA A 175 -3.92 22.53 16.62
N ASP A 176 -4.58 21.40 16.45
CA ASP A 176 -5.99 21.23 16.73
C ASP A 176 -6.23 21.21 18.24
N ALA A 177 -7.20 22.01 18.71
CA ALA A 177 -7.49 22.12 20.13
C ALA A 177 -8.05 20.84 20.77
N GLU A 178 -8.76 20.03 19.98
CA GLU A 178 -9.31 18.74 20.43
C GLU A 178 -8.20 17.73 20.76
N TYR A 179 -7.09 17.81 20.01
CA TYR A 179 -5.94 16.91 20.14
C TYR A 179 -4.69 17.63 20.66
N ALA A 180 -4.86 18.71 21.42
CA ALA A 180 -3.76 19.52 21.94
C ALA A 180 -2.73 18.67 22.69
N GLY A 181 -1.46 18.78 22.30
CA GLY A 181 -0.34 18.02 22.85
C GLY A 181 -0.21 16.59 22.31
N CYS A 182 -1.08 16.16 21.39
CA CYS A 182 -0.92 14.88 20.71
C CYS A 182 0.11 14.99 19.59
N THR A 183 0.96 13.99 19.48
CA THR A 183 1.90 13.80 18.38
C THR A 183 1.38 12.70 17.47
N PHE A 184 1.28 13.00 16.17
CA PHE A 184 0.90 12.04 15.16
C PHE A 184 2.08 11.75 14.23
N THR A 185 2.03 10.57 13.62
CA THR A 185 3.04 10.09 12.68
C THR A 185 2.41 9.88 11.31
N VAL A 186 3.17 10.24 10.27
CA VAL A 186 2.91 9.84 8.89
C VAL A 186 4.12 9.06 8.42
N GLY A 187 3.91 7.80 8.03
CA GLY A 187 4.92 6.93 7.48
C GLY A 187 4.56 6.48 6.06
N GLY A 188 5.54 6.13 5.26
CA GLY A 188 5.25 5.68 3.92
C GLY A 188 6.37 4.94 3.24
N MET A 189 5.99 4.17 2.21
CA MET A 189 6.88 3.53 1.27
C MET A 189 6.39 3.77 -0.16
N ALA A 190 7.32 3.81 -1.12
CA ALA A 190 6.98 3.97 -2.53
C ALA A 190 7.93 3.18 -3.43
N LYS A 191 7.44 2.82 -4.62
CA LYS A 191 8.23 2.28 -5.71
C LYS A 191 7.89 2.96 -7.02
N GLY A 192 8.88 3.05 -7.88
CA GLY A 192 8.80 3.58 -9.23
C GLY A 192 10.16 4.11 -9.66
N SER A 193 10.58 3.79 -10.88
CA SER A 193 11.88 4.16 -11.41
C SER A 193 11.82 4.36 -12.92
N GLY A 194 11.95 3.29 -13.73
CA GLY A 194 12.13 3.39 -15.18
C GLY A 194 10.87 3.68 -15.99
N MET A 195 9.69 3.35 -15.47
CA MET A 195 8.41 3.56 -16.16
C MET A 195 7.48 4.36 -15.26
N ILE A 196 7.72 5.66 -15.21
CA ILE A 196 6.93 6.62 -14.42
C ILE A 196 6.33 7.64 -15.35
N MET A 197 5.03 7.91 -15.17
CA MET A 197 4.30 8.93 -15.89
C MET A 197 3.42 9.70 -14.89
N PRO A 198 3.21 11.01 -15.02
CA PRO A 198 2.22 11.73 -14.24
C PRO A 198 0.84 11.06 -14.27
N ASN A 199 -0.01 11.34 -13.27
CA ASN A 199 -1.33 10.72 -13.07
C ASN A 199 -1.27 9.23 -12.73
N MET A 200 -0.34 8.84 -11.85
CA MET A 200 -0.27 7.53 -11.19
C MET A 200 0.01 6.37 -12.14
N ALA A 201 0.81 6.57 -13.18
CA ALA A 201 1.22 5.48 -14.06
C ALA A 201 2.49 4.80 -13.54
N THR A 202 2.37 3.49 -13.25
CA THR A 202 3.45 2.54 -12.86
C THR A 202 4.20 2.93 -11.58
N MET A 203 3.52 3.64 -10.67
CA MET A 203 4.01 3.96 -9.34
C MET A 203 3.04 3.35 -8.30
N ILE A 204 3.57 2.81 -7.22
CA ILE A 204 2.80 2.38 -6.06
C ILE A 204 3.39 3.09 -4.84
N ALA A 205 2.52 3.69 -4.03
CA ALA A 205 2.88 4.23 -2.73
C ALA A 205 1.83 3.80 -1.70
N VAL A 206 2.29 3.52 -0.49
CA VAL A 206 1.44 3.29 0.69
C VAL A 206 1.87 4.27 1.75
N ILE A 207 0.89 4.98 2.28
CA ILE A 207 1.09 5.97 3.34
C ILE A 207 0.18 5.59 4.51
N THR A 208 0.72 5.56 5.69
CA THR A 208 0.02 5.26 6.95
C THR A 208 0.06 6.47 7.86
N THR A 209 -0.95 6.63 8.68
CA THR A 209 -0.98 7.66 9.72
C THR A 209 -1.84 7.20 10.90
N ASP A 210 -1.45 7.59 12.09
CA ASP A 210 -2.22 7.42 13.33
C ASP A 210 -3.05 8.68 13.69
N ALA A 211 -3.06 9.68 12.80
CA ALA A 211 -3.94 10.84 12.95
C ALA A 211 -5.41 10.45 12.66
N PRO A 212 -6.36 10.87 13.49
CA PRO A 212 -7.79 10.58 13.33
C PRO A 212 -8.38 11.46 12.21
N VAL A 213 -8.37 10.93 10.99
CA VAL A 213 -8.85 11.65 9.80
C VAL A 213 -10.00 10.87 9.16
N GLU A 214 -11.12 11.53 8.93
CA GLU A 214 -12.27 10.95 8.23
C GLU A 214 -11.92 10.56 6.78
N PRO A 215 -12.50 9.47 6.23
CA PRO A 215 -12.13 8.94 4.91
C PRO A 215 -12.20 9.98 3.78
N ALA A 216 -13.25 10.79 3.74
CA ALA A 216 -13.41 11.81 2.71
C ALA A 216 -12.37 12.94 2.83
N ALA A 217 -12.04 13.36 4.05
CA ALA A 217 -10.99 14.35 4.31
C ALA A 217 -9.62 13.81 3.94
N LEU A 218 -9.33 12.54 4.29
CA LEU A 218 -8.10 11.85 3.92
C LEU A 218 -7.93 11.81 2.39
N HIS A 219 -9.00 11.51 1.65
CA HIS A 219 -8.98 11.50 0.19
C HIS A 219 -8.73 12.90 -0.40
N ALA A 220 -9.38 13.94 0.14
CA ALA A 220 -9.16 15.31 -0.30
C ALA A 220 -7.71 15.77 -0.07
N LEU A 221 -7.12 15.44 1.08
CA LEU A 221 -5.72 15.69 1.41
C LEU A 221 -4.79 14.94 0.44
N LEU A 222 -5.04 13.65 0.21
CA LEU A 222 -4.25 12.83 -0.71
C LEU A 222 -4.28 13.40 -2.13
N LEU A 223 -5.45 13.73 -2.66
CA LEU A 223 -5.61 14.36 -3.99
C LEU A 223 -4.83 15.67 -4.12
N SER A 224 -4.88 16.52 -3.11
CA SER A 224 -4.17 17.79 -3.13
C SER A 224 -2.65 17.59 -3.06
N THR A 225 -2.19 16.65 -2.24
CA THR A 225 -0.76 16.34 -2.05
C THR A 225 -0.13 15.71 -3.29
N VAL A 226 -0.82 14.74 -3.89
CA VAL A 226 -0.34 14.04 -5.09
C VAL A 226 -0.08 14.98 -6.26
N LYS A 227 -0.91 16.03 -6.44
CA LYS A 227 -0.70 17.06 -7.47
C LYS A 227 0.59 17.86 -7.27
N GLN A 228 1.08 17.95 -6.05
CA GLN A 228 2.28 18.74 -5.69
C GLN A 228 3.53 17.87 -5.55
N THR A 229 3.39 16.56 -5.57
CA THR A 229 4.47 15.57 -5.32
C THR A 229 4.57 14.55 -6.46
N PHE A 230 3.84 13.44 -6.38
CA PHE A 230 3.95 12.30 -7.29
C PHE A 230 3.54 12.59 -8.73
N ASN A 231 2.72 13.60 -8.98
CA ASN A 231 2.26 14.00 -10.31
C ASN A 231 2.97 15.25 -10.87
N LYS A 232 4.18 15.52 -10.38
CA LYS A 232 5.04 16.58 -10.93
C LYS A 232 5.98 16.04 -12.00
#